data_02a28cd26eb74144c81675325edfd03f
#
_entry.id   02a28cd26eb74144c81675325edfd03f
#
_cell.length_a   1.000
_cell.length_b   1.000
_cell.length_c   1.000
_cell.angle_alpha   90.00
_cell.angle_beta   90.00
_cell.angle_gamma   90.00
#
_symmetry.space_group_name_H-M   'P 1'
#
loop_
_entity.id
_entity.type
_entity.pdbx_description
1 polymer ?
#
loop_
_entity_poly.entity_id
_entity_poly.type
_entity_poly.pdbx_seq_one_letter_code
_entity_poly.pdbx_strand_id
1 'polypeptide(L)'
;MDGVLADFYNPFNKMAGVSNWNQADKKTLQATLQKIRERDDFWINLEVLPDADRLLNGIIELAGEYVILSKAMAGDKNVEKQKRQWVQSKLSVQPVDTIIMPANADKSVYAKKSDGTPNVLIDDFGVNIKKWASAGGTAIKHKDGRVQGTLQQLRDVYEN
;
A
#
# COMPACT_ATOMS: atom_id res chain seq x y z
N MET A 1 -1.21 0.80 -0.39
CA MET A 1 -1.10 1.57 -1.64
C MET A 1 0.27 1.37 -2.27
N ASP A 2 1.32 1.84 -1.65
CA ASP A 2 2.69 1.71 -2.16
C ASP A 2 3.12 0.24 -2.19
N GLY A 3 3.72 -0.20 -3.30
CA GLY A 3 4.12 -1.60 -3.50
C GLY A 3 2.99 -2.58 -3.81
N VAL A 4 1.74 -2.12 -3.80
CA VAL A 4 0.55 -2.91 -4.14
C VAL A 4 -0.15 -2.36 -5.37
N LEU A 5 -0.40 -1.06 -5.40
CA LEU A 5 -1.07 -0.34 -6.49
C LEU A 5 -0.16 0.69 -7.16
N ALA A 6 0.64 1.41 -6.37
CA ALA A 6 1.56 2.46 -6.82
C ALA A 6 3.00 1.96 -6.78
N ASP A 7 3.76 2.28 -7.82
CA ASP A 7 5.17 1.96 -7.93
C ASP A 7 6.02 3.01 -7.19
N PHE A 8 6.17 2.81 -5.89
CA PHE A 8 7.03 3.63 -5.04
C PHE A 8 8.52 3.25 -5.20
N TYR A 9 8.81 1.96 -5.33
CA TYR A 9 10.18 1.47 -5.21
C TYR A 9 11.07 1.82 -6.40
N ASN A 10 10.55 1.80 -7.62
CA ASN A 10 11.33 2.18 -8.80
C ASN A 10 11.88 3.60 -8.74
N PRO A 11 11.06 4.64 -8.54
CA PRO A 11 11.59 6.00 -8.41
C PRO A 11 12.47 6.16 -7.15
N PHE A 12 12.13 5.50 -6.03
CA PHE A 12 12.98 5.50 -4.84
C PHE A 12 14.37 4.92 -5.12
N ASN A 13 14.44 3.73 -5.68
CA ASN A 13 15.70 3.06 -5.99
C ASN A 13 16.57 3.88 -6.96
N LYS A 14 15.94 4.50 -7.95
CA LYS A 14 16.61 5.38 -8.91
C LYS A 14 17.22 6.61 -8.21
N MET A 15 16.48 7.24 -7.32
CA MET A 15 16.96 8.40 -6.54
C MET A 15 18.08 8.01 -5.55
N ALA A 16 17.97 6.81 -4.97
CA ALA A 16 18.96 6.28 -4.02
C ALA A 16 20.21 5.71 -4.70
N GLY A 17 20.19 5.47 -6.02
CA GLY A 17 21.28 4.86 -6.76
C GLY A 17 21.52 3.38 -6.42
N VAL A 18 20.46 2.65 -6.07
CA VAL A 18 20.49 1.23 -5.73
C VAL A 18 19.57 0.42 -6.62
N SER A 19 19.83 -0.88 -6.75
CA SER A 19 18.94 -1.79 -7.48
C SER A 19 17.72 -2.20 -6.66
N ASN A 20 17.86 -2.17 -5.33
CA ASN A 20 16.79 -2.52 -4.39
C ASN A 20 16.92 -1.66 -3.14
N TRP A 21 15.82 -1.13 -2.64
CA TRP A 21 15.79 -0.23 -1.48
C TRP A 21 16.50 -0.79 -0.23
N ASN A 22 16.47 -2.10 -0.02
CA ASN A 22 17.12 -2.74 1.12
C ASN A 22 18.65 -2.77 1.03
N GLN A 23 19.22 -2.41 -0.13
CA GLN A 23 20.67 -2.23 -0.32
C GLN A 23 21.14 -0.84 0.11
N ALA A 24 20.20 0.11 0.30
CA ALA A 24 20.55 1.44 0.76
C ALA A 24 20.97 1.40 2.22
N ASP A 25 22.14 1.97 2.53
CA ASP A 25 22.53 2.20 3.91
C ASP A 25 21.65 3.28 4.56
N LYS A 26 21.76 3.43 5.88
CA LYS A 26 20.95 4.37 6.63
C LYS A 26 21.11 5.82 6.12
N LYS A 27 22.32 6.22 5.79
CA LYS A 27 22.62 7.58 5.28
C LYS A 27 21.96 7.82 3.92
N THR A 28 22.11 6.87 2.99
CA THR A 28 21.49 6.93 1.66
C THR A 28 19.96 6.92 1.77
N LEU A 29 19.40 6.09 2.65
CA LEU A 29 17.96 6.04 2.92
C LEU A 29 17.46 7.41 3.38
N GLN A 30 18.08 8.00 4.39
CA GLN A 30 17.67 9.30 4.93
C GLN A 30 17.81 10.43 3.90
N ALA A 31 18.89 10.44 3.14
CA ALA A 31 19.09 11.43 2.07
C ALA A 31 18.03 11.32 0.96
N THR A 32 17.66 10.11 0.59
CA THR A 32 16.62 9.86 -0.43
C THR A 32 15.24 10.28 0.07
N LEU A 33 14.88 9.96 1.29
CA LEU A 33 13.63 10.41 1.90
C LEU A 33 13.56 11.93 1.99
N GLN A 34 14.68 12.60 2.28
CA GLN A 34 14.72 14.06 2.28
C GLN A 34 14.49 14.66 0.89
N LYS A 35 15.08 14.09 -0.15
CA LYS A 35 14.82 14.49 -1.55
C LYS A 35 13.35 14.34 -1.92
N ILE A 36 12.70 13.28 -1.48
CA ILE A 36 11.26 13.08 -1.70
C ILE A 36 10.44 14.19 -1.03
N ARG A 37 10.75 14.53 0.23
CA ARG A 37 10.06 15.61 0.96
C ARG A 37 10.20 16.98 0.29
N GLU A 38 11.31 17.22 -0.38
CA GLU A 38 11.60 18.47 -1.08
C GLU A 38 10.91 18.56 -2.45
N ARG A 39 10.36 17.47 -2.97
CA ARG A 39 9.63 17.46 -4.24
C ARG A 39 8.15 17.75 -4.02
N ASP A 40 7.60 18.60 -4.88
CA ASP A 40 6.20 18.99 -4.83
C ASP A 40 5.27 18.04 -5.59
N ASP A 41 5.82 17.04 -6.30
CA ASP A 41 5.08 16.21 -7.24
C ASP A 41 5.42 14.70 -7.15
N PHE A 42 6.13 14.27 -6.12
CA PHE A 42 6.60 12.89 -6.04
C PHE A 42 5.46 11.88 -6.01
N TRP A 43 4.51 12.06 -5.10
CA TRP A 43 3.44 11.09 -4.86
C TRP A 43 2.41 11.05 -5.98
N ILE A 44 2.04 12.22 -6.53
CA ILE A 44 1.05 12.30 -7.61
C ILE A 44 1.57 11.71 -8.93
N ASN A 45 2.88 11.68 -9.13
CA ASN A 45 3.52 11.18 -10.34
C ASN A 45 3.93 9.69 -10.27
N LEU A 46 3.63 8.99 -9.17
CA LEU A 46 3.88 7.55 -9.10
C LEU A 46 3.11 6.82 -10.21
N GLU A 47 3.78 5.87 -10.87
CA GLU A 47 3.13 5.01 -11.85
C GLU A 47 2.21 4.01 -11.15
N VAL A 48 1.15 3.60 -11.84
CA VAL A 48 0.32 2.48 -11.42
C VAL A 48 1.07 1.19 -11.74
N LEU A 49 1.14 0.26 -10.78
CA LEU A 49 1.76 -1.04 -11.03
C LEU A 49 0.98 -1.81 -12.11
N PRO A 50 1.66 -2.56 -12.99
CA PRO A 50 1.02 -3.20 -14.15
C PRO A 50 -0.17 -4.11 -13.81
N ASP A 51 -0.12 -4.78 -12.66
CA ASP A 51 -1.17 -5.72 -12.23
C ASP A 51 -2.23 -5.10 -11.30
N ALA A 52 -2.17 -3.79 -11.06
CA ALA A 52 -3.09 -3.11 -10.12
C ALA A 52 -4.56 -3.28 -10.52
N ASP A 53 -4.90 -3.07 -11.77
CA ASP A 53 -6.28 -3.21 -12.26
C ASP A 53 -6.79 -4.66 -12.12
N ARG A 54 -5.96 -5.63 -12.45
CA ARG A 54 -6.29 -7.05 -12.28
C ARG A 54 -6.53 -7.40 -10.81
N LEU A 55 -5.68 -6.90 -9.92
CA LEU A 55 -5.84 -7.08 -8.48
C LEU A 55 -7.16 -6.46 -7.99
N LEU A 56 -7.42 -5.21 -8.35
CA LEU A 56 -8.63 -4.49 -7.92
C LEU A 56 -9.91 -5.13 -8.46
N ASN A 57 -9.94 -5.53 -9.72
CA ASN A 57 -11.09 -6.23 -10.28
C ASN A 57 -11.35 -7.56 -9.55
N GLY A 58 -10.31 -8.32 -9.24
CA GLY A 58 -10.45 -9.55 -8.46
C GLY A 58 -10.93 -9.31 -7.03
N ILE A 59 -10.50 -8.22 -6.39
CA ILE A 59 -11.00 -7.82 -5.07
C ILE A 59 -12.48 -7.48 -5.14
N ILE A 60 -12.91 -6.71 -6.13
CA ILE A 60 -14.34 -6.35 -6.30
C ILE A 60 -15.18 -7.61 -6.55
N GLU A 61 -14.71 -8.53 -7.39
CA GLU A 61 -15.40 -9.78 -7.66
C GLU A 61 -15.60 -10.63 -6.39
N LEU A 62 -14.61 -10.70 -5.51
CA LEU A 62 -14.62 -11.54 -4.32
C LEU A 62 -15.22 -10.86 -3.09
N ALA A 63 -14.93 -9.60 -2.87
CA ALA A 63 -15.26 -8.85 -1.67
C ALA A 63 -16.32 -7.76 -1.87
N GLY A 64 -16.59 -7.38 -3.11
CA GLY A 64 -17.59 -6.36 -3.47
C GLY A 64 -17.10 -4.92 -3.37
N GLU A 65 -16.19 -4.63 -2.46
CA GLU A 65 -15.66 -3.29 -2.22
C GLU A 65 -14.25 -3.36 -1.63
N TYR A 66 -13.55 -2.24 -1.61
CA TYR A 66 -12.27 -2.12 -0.93
C TYR A 66 -12.02 -0.70 -0.40
N VAL A 67 -11.12 -0.62 0.58
CA VAL A 67 -10.62 0.62 1.16
C VAL A 67 -9.12 0.70 0.93
N ILE A 68 -8.61 1.88 0.64
CA ILE A 68 -7.16 2.14 0.69
C ILE A 68 -6.79 2.55 2.10
N LEU A 69 -5.84 1.84 2.69
CA LEU A 69 -5.24 2.14 3.97
C LEU A 69 -3.74 2.33 3.78
N SER A 70 -3.29 3.58 3.87
CA SER A 70 -1.90 3.96 3.62
C SER A 70 -1.39 4.84 4.75
N LYS A 71 -0.07 4.89 4.91
CA LYS A 71 0.57 5.81 5.86
C LYS A 71 1.18 7.00 5.14
N ALA A 72 1.12 8.16 5.77
CA ALA A 72 1.89 9.31 5.36
C ALA A 72 3.39 9.08 5.63
N MET A 73 4.25 9.76 4.90
CA MET A 73 5.68 9.83 5.20
C MET A 73 5.95 10.95 6.21
N ALA A 74 6.70 10.65 7.25
CA ALA A 74 7.04 11.62 8.29
C ALA A 74 7.69 12.88 7.70
N GLY A 75 7.19 14.06 8.09
CA GLY A 75 7.75 15.35 7.66
C GLY A 75 7.44 15.76 6.22
N ASP A 76 6.64 14.98 5.48
CA ASP A 76 6.21 15.33 4.13
C ASP A 76 4.79 15.92 4.15
N LYS A 77 4.69 17.23 3.93
CA LYS A 77 3.42 17.97 3.93
C LYS A 77 2.52 17.71 2.74
N ASN A 78 3.05 17.13 1.66
CA ASN A 78 2.32 16.93 0.41
C ASN A 78 1.73 15.52 0.30
N VAL A 79 2.20 14.57 1.09
CA VAL A 79 1.92 13.15 0.90
C VAL A 79 0.44 12.80 0.99
N GLU A 80 -0.27 13.31 1.98
CA GLU A 80 -1.69 12.98 2.17
C GLU A 80 -2.54 13.47 1.01
N LYS A 81 -2.41 14.75 0.67
CA LYS A 81 -3.15 15.36 -0.44
C LYS A 81 -2.86 14.66 -1.76
N GLN A 82 -1.59 14.41 -2.05
CA GLN A 82 -1.18 13.79 -3.32
C GLN A 82 -1.57 12.32 -3.42
N LYS A 83 -1.50 11.56 -2.33
CA LYS A 83 -1.99 10.17 -2.33
C LYS A 83 -3.49 10.11 -2.62
N ARG A 84 -4.29 10.99 -2.02
CA ARG A 84 -5.73 11.09 -2.32
C ARG A 84 -5.99 11.47 -3.78
N GLN A 85 -5.28 12.45 -4.31
CA GLN A 85 -5.37 12.85 -5.72
C GLN A 85 -4.95 11.72 -6.66
N TRP A 86 -3.89 11.00 -6.31
CA TRP A 86 -3.42 9.84 -7.07
C TRP A 86 -4.50 8.76 -7.18
N VAL A 87 -5.13 8.41 -6.07
CA VAL A 87 -6.24 7.45 -6.06
C VAL A 87 -7.37 7.89 -6.97
N GLN A 88 -7.80 9.13 -6.86
CA GLN A 88 -8.90 9.68 -7.66
C GLN A 88 -8.59 9.72 -9.16
N SER A 89 -7.36 10.05 -9.52
CA SER A 89 -6.97 10.26 -10.93
C SER A 89 -6.39 9.03 -11.63
N LYS A 90 -5.80 8.08 -10.89
CA LYS A 90 -5.04 6.97 -11.48
C LYS A 90 -5.77 5.63 -11.44
N LEU A 91 -6.66 5.40 -10.48
CA LEU A 91 -7.34 4.12 -10.34
C LEU A 91 -8.66 4.10 -11.13
N SER A 92 -8.81 3.11 -12.01
CA SER A 92 -10.05 2.88 -12.76
C SER A 92 -11.16 2.31 -11.87
N VAL A 93 -10.79 1.51 -10.87
CA VAL A 93 -11.71 0.97 -9.87
C VAL A 93 -11.52 1.77 -8.58
N GLN A 94 -12.50 2.58 -8.21
CA GLN A 94 -12.39 3.46 -7.06
C GLN A 94 -12.70 2.76 -5.74
N PRO A 95 -11.96 3.04 -4.66
CA PRO A 95 -12.28 2.53 -3.32
C PRO A 95 -13.53 3.23 -2.75
N VAL A 96 -14.19 2.59 -1.79
CA VAL A 96 -15.29 3.22 -1.03
C VAL A 96 -14.77 4.26 -0.04
N ASP A 97 -13.52 4.16 0.39
CA ASP A 97 -12.84 5.12 1.25
C ASP A 97 -11.32 5.08 1.05
N THR A 98 -10.66 6.18 1.38
CA THR A 98 -9.20 6.29 1.36
C THR A 98 -8.75 6.87 2.70
N ILE A 99 -8.07 6.05 3.49
CA ILE A 99 -7.55 6.40 4.81
C ILE A 99 -6.04 6.59 4.73
N ILE A 100 -5.59 7.82 4.96
CA ILE A 100 -4.16 8.14 5.05
C ILE A 100 -3.82 8.37 6.51
N MET A 101 -3.16 7.40 7.13
CA MET A 101 -2.78 7.45 8.55
C MET A 101 -1.50 8.26 8.75
N PRO A 102 -1.29 8.84 9.93
CA PRO A 102 0.01 9.40 10.32
C PRO A 102 1.14 8.37 10.18
N ALA A 103 2.34 8.84 9.93
CA ALA A 103 3.51 7.98 9.69
C ALA A 103 3.81 6.99 10.83
N ASN A 104 3.54 7.40 12.08
CA ASN A 104 3.77 6.58 13.27
C ASN A 104 2.56 5.71 13.67
N ALA A 105 1.47 5.76 12.94
CA ALA A 105 0.28 4.99 13.25
C ALA A 105 0.45 3.51 12.90
N ASP A 106 -0.31 2.65 13.58
CA ASP A 106 -0.34 1.21 13.35
C ASP A 106 -1.62 0.83 12.59
N LYS A 107 -1.47 0.27 11.41
CA LYS A 107 -2.60 -0.18 10.58
C LYS A 107 -3.50 -1.20 11.30
N SER A 108 -2.95 -1.97 12.21
CA SER A 108 -3.66 -3.07 12.89
C SER A 108 -4.84 -2.61 13.77
N VAL A 109 -4.98 -1.32 14.02
CA VAL A 109 -6.19 -0.77 14.68
C VAL A 109 -7.46 -1.03 13.85
N TYR A 110 -7.32 -1.28 12.54
CA TYR A 110 -8.41 -1.64 11.63
C TYR A 110 -8.52 -3.15 11.36
N ALA A 111 -7.77 -4.00 12.09
CA ALA A 111 -7.72 -5.43 11.81
C ALA A 111 -9.07 -6.14 12.01
N LYS A 112 -9.95 -5.57 12.82
CA LYS A 112 -11.30 -6.10 13.08
C LYS A 112 -12.37 -5.04 12.90
N LYS A 113 -13.55 -5.48 12.49
CA LYS A 113 -14.78 -4.68 12.56
C LYS A 113 -15.24 -4.54 14.01
N SER A 114 -16.19 -3.65 14.26
CA SER A 114 -16.77 -3.43 15.59
C SER A 114 -17.42 -4.69 16.19
N ASP A 115 -17.92 -5.58 15.35
CA ASP A 115 -18.51 -6.87 15.76
C ASP A 115 -17.48 -7.98 15.98
N GLY A 116 -16.18 -7.68 15.83
CA GLY A 116 -15.09 -8.64 15.98
C GLY A 116 -14.73 -9.42 14.71
N THR A 117 -15.48 -9.25 13.62
CA THR A 117 -15.17 -9.91 12.34
C THR A 117 -13.82 -9.44 11.80
N PRO A 118 -12.94 -10.36 11.38
CA PRO A 118 -11.65 -9.97 10.79
C PRO A 118 -11.81 -9.17 9.49
N ASN A 119 -11.08 -8.07 9.38
CA ASN A 119 -10.84 -7.41 8.10
C ASN A 119 -9.66 -8.07 7.38
N VAL A 120 -9.67 -8.00 6.05
CA VAL A 120 -8.58 -8.50 5.21
C VAL A 120 -7.66 -7.35 4.82
N LEU A 121 -6.36 -7.51 5.05
CA LEU A 121 -5.31 -6.60 4.59
C LEU A 121 -4.52 -7.26 3.47
N ILE A 122 -4.35 -6.55 2.36
CA ILE A 122 -3.38 -6.86 1.31
C ILE A 122 -2.29 -5.81 1.36
N ASP A 123 -1.08 -6.19 1.73
CA ASP A 123 0.06 -5.28 1.93
C ASP A 123 1.35 -5.97 1.51
N ASP A 124 2.32 -5.20 1.03
CA ASP A 124 3.64 -5.71 0.64
C ASP A 124 4.64 -5.74 1.80
N PHE A 125 4.35 -5.01 2.89
CA PHE A 125 5.29 -4.83 4.00
C PHE A 125 5.06 -5.84 5.12
N GLY A 126 6.04 -6.70 5.35
CA GLY A 126 5.94 -7.83 6.29
C GLY A 126 5.62 -7.43 7.74
N VAL A 127 6.07 -6.25 8.19
CA VAL A 127 5.75 -5.74 9.54
C VAL A 127 4.26 -5.48 9.68
N ASN A 128 3.64 -4.85 8.67
CA ASN A 128 2.20 -4.60 8.67
C ASN A 128 1.41 -5.92 8.67
N ILE A 129 1.85 -6.90 7.87
CA ILE A 129 1.24 -8.24 7.80
C ILE A 129 1.24 -8.91 9.17
N LYS A 130 2.38 -8.91 9.86
CA LYS A 130 2.53 -9.54 11.18
C LYS A 130 1.64 -8.86 12.24
N LYS A 131 1.66 -7.53 12.29
CA LYS A 131 0.86 -6.77 13.25
C LYS A 131 -0.64 -6.96 13.02
N TRP A 132 -1.07 -6.96 11.76
CA TRP A 132 -2.47 -7.18 11.41
C TRP A 132 -2.97 -8.57 11.84
N ALA A 133 -2.21 -9.60 11.52
CA ALA A 133 -2.54 -10.97 11.92
C ALA A 133 -2.56 -11.13 13.45
N SER A 134 -1.59 -10.54 14.16
CA SER A 134 -1.53 -10.55 15.63
C SER A 134 -2.72 -9.85 16.27
N ALA A 135 -3.30 -8.86 15.61
CA ALA A 135 -4.51 -8.16 16.05
C ALA A 135 -5.81 -8.90 15.68
N GLY A 136 -5.70 -10.07 15.07
CA GLY A 136 -6.84 -10.94 14.73
C GLY A 136 -7.48 -10.65 13.37
N GLY A 137 -6.83 -9.86 12.53
CA GLY A 137 -7.23 -9.68 11.13
C GLY A 137 -6.68 -10.78 10.22
N THR A 138 -7.17 -10.85 9.01
CA THR A 138 -6.63 -11.72 7.95
C THR A 138 -5.64 -10.92 7.12
N ALA A 139 -4.40 -11.40 6.99
CA ALA A 139 -3.34 -10.69 6.28
C ALA A 139 -2.84 -11.49 5.07
N ILE A 140 -2.77 -10.84 3.91
CA ILE A 140 -2.25 -11.41 2.68
C ILE A 140 -1.05 -10.56 2.24
N LYS A 141 0.15 -11.16 2.25
CA LYS A 141 1.35 -10.48 1.77
C LYS A 141 1.36 -10.49 0.25
N HIS A 142 1.29 -9.29 -0.32
CA HIS A 142 1.37 -9.10 -1.77
C HIS A 142 2.81 -8.83 -2.20
N LYS A 143 3.16 -9.33 -3.37
CA LYS A 143 4.38 -9.01 -4.08
C LYS A 143 4.01 -8.63 -5.51
N ASP A 144 4.60 -7.54 -6.01
CA ASP A 144 4.44 -7.14 -7.41
C ASP A 144 4.79 -8.31 -8.35
N GLY A 145 3.99 -8.49 -9.41
CA GLY A 145 4.09 -9.63 -10.32
C GLY A 145 3.50 -10.95 -9.79
N ARG A 146 2.95 -10.96 -8.58
CA ARG A 146 2.36 -12.17 -7.96
C ARG A 146 0.85 -12.04 -7.71
N VAL A 147 0.14 -11.28 -8.53
CA VAL A 147 -1.29 -11.02 -8.37
C VAL A 147 -2.14 -12.30 -8.32
N GLN A 148 -1.79 -13.32 -9.10
CA GLN A 148 -2.52 -14.59 -9.11
C GLN A 148 -2.50 -15.27 -7.73
N GLY A 149 -1.34 -15.29 -7.08
CA GLY A 149 -1.20 -15.86 -5.73
C GLY A 149 -1.98 -15.07 -4.67
N THR A 150 -1.98 -13.74 -4.78
CA THR A 150 -2.75 -12.88 -3.89
C THR A 150 -4.25 -13.12 -4.04
N LEU A 151 -4.75 -13.18 -5.28
CA LEU A 151 -6.16 -13.44 -5.56
C LEU A 151 -6.59 -14.86 -5.15
N GLN A 152 -5.70 -15.86 -5.26
CA GLN A 152 -6.01 -17.20 -4.76
C GLN A 152 -6.17 -17.20 -3.25
N GLN A 153 -5.27 -16.56 -2.50
CA GLN A 153 -5.42 -16.44 -1.05
C GLN A 153 -6.69 -15.68 -0.66
N LEU A 154 -7.03 -14.61 -1.39
CA LEU A 154 -8.27 -13.88 -1.15
C LEU A 154 -9.51 -14.73 -1.41
N ARG A 155 -9.49 -15.53 -2.48
CA ARG A 155 -10.56 -16.49 -2.80
C ARG A 155 -10.75 -17.50 -1.68
N ASP A 156 -9.64 -18.02 -1.15
CA ASP A 156 -9.68 -18.98 -0.03
C ASP A 156 -10.31 -18.37 1.23
N VAL A 157 -10.19 -17.06 1.43
CA VAL A 157 -10.85 -16.35 2.55
C VAL A 157 -12.35 -16.21 2.35
N TYR A 158 -12.81 -15.91 1.13
CA TYR A 158 -14.22 -15.56 0.87
C TYR A 158 -15.08 -16.72 0.38
N GLU A 159 -14.51 -17.79 -0.15
CA GLU A 159 -15.23 -18.94 -0.72
C GLU A 159 -15.20 -20.19 0.19
N ASN A 160 -14.48 -20.13 1.32
CA ASN A 160 -14.43 -21.23 2.32
C ASN A 160 -15.20 -20.79 3.61
#